data_424201d2abcaa6f04d6d1323d1302e3c
#
_entry.id   424201d2abcaa6f04d6d1323d1302e3c
#
_cell.length_a   1.000
_cell.length_b   1.000
_cell.length_c   1.000
_cell.angle_alpha   90.00
_cell.angle_beta   90.00
_cell.angle_gamma   90.00
#
_symmetry.space_group_name_H-M   'P 1'
#
loop_
_entity.id
_entity.type
_entity.pdbx_description
1 polymer ?
#
loop_
_entity_poly.entity_id
_entity_poly.type
_entity_poly.pdbx_seq_one_letter_code
_entity_poly.pdbx_strand_id
1 'polypeptide(L)'
;MSLRMLVVLTVASLATTTTGCGTKPKQYSLKGQVLDISTSGEVIVRHEDIPGFMPAMSMPYKVRDPSVLQEVQPGDLIAAELMVAKNGNYWLEGVRITDQGGRKTAKPAMATHVLKIGDKAPDLPLINQDGKTFRLSDFKGKALLITFVYTRCPMPTFCPRLSSQFAKIHEHLAKTPDDYNKTHLLTISFDPKYDTPAVLRRYGLGYLDNDATGFSHWDFATTNPTELRALADAFGLAYFEEDNQISHSMDIVLLTPEGSVAKYWSTDWTAGELEDALRQQARSAASTPSAAAGGMKR
;
A
#
# COMPACT_ATOMS: atom_id res chain seq x y z
N MET A 1 28.50 -69.84 39.84
CA MET A 1 27.28 -69.02 39.98
C MET A 1 27.64 -67.56 39.62
N SER A 2 27.37 -67.14 38.35
CA SER A 2 27.73 -65.80 37.86
C SER A 2 26.49 -64.94 37.82
N LEU A 3 26.49 -63.87 38.59
CA LEU A 3 25.45 -62.90 38.69
C LEU A 3 25.66 -61.88 37.58
N ARG A 4 24.79 -61.84 36.54
CA ARG A 4 24.79 -60.84 35.45
C ARG A 4 24.03 -59.64 35.92
N MET A 5 24.73 -58.53 36.08
CA MET A 5 24.22 -57.24 36.40
C MET A 5 23.66 -56.53 35.12
N LEU A 6 22.36 -56.36 35.08
CA LEU A 6 21.66 -55.68 33.96
C LEU A 6 21.69 -54.17 34.21
N VAL A 7 22.46 -53.45 33.38
CA VAL A 7 22.47 -51.99 33.41
C VAL A 7 21.37 -51.50 32.47
N VAL A 8 20.31 -50.86 33.02
CA VAL A 8 19.28 -50.19 32.28
C VAL A 8 19.71 -48.73 32.06
N LEU A 9 20.06 -48.41 30.80
CA LEU A 9 20.29 -47.03 30.40
C LEU A 9 18.93 -46.37 30.10
N THR A 10 18.48 -45.48 30.98
CA THR A 10 17.36 -44.57 30.70
C THR A 10 17.86 -43.40 29.88
N VAL A 11 17.49 -43.32 28.59
CA VAL A 11 17.70 -42.17 27.73
C VAL A 11 16.63 -41.13 28.05
N ALA A 12 17.02 -40.08 28.78
CA ALA A 12 16.17 -38.92 28.99
C ALA A 12 16.15 -38.06 27.71
N SER A 13 15.07 -38.15 26.95
CA SER A 13 14.79 -37.24 25.80
C SER A 13 14.53 -35.83 26.31
N LEU A 14 15.50 -34.94 26.17
CA LEU A 14 15.30 -33.50 26.36
C LEU A 14 14.49 -32.97 25.19
N ALA A 15 13.18 -32.74 25.39
CA ALA A 15 12.35 -32.04 24.46
C ALA A 15 12.70 -30.52 24.53
N THR A 16 13.50 -30.06 23.57
CA THR A 16 13.75 -28.61 23.39
C THR A 16 12.50 -27.97 22.81
N THR A 17 11.68 -27.39 23.68
CA THR A 17 10.61 -26.48 23.26
C THR A 17 11.26 -25.21 22.73
N THR A 18 11.35 -25.09 21.40
CA THR A 18 11.66 -23.81 20.74
C THR A 18 10.50 -22.85 20.96
N THR A 19 10.59 -22.04 22.01
CA THR A 19 9.69 -20.91 22.22
C THR A 19 9.99 -19.88 21.11
N GLY A 20 9.21 -19.91 20.04
CA GLY A 20 9.25 -18.89 19.02
C GLY A 20 8.93 -17.52 19.65
N CYS A 21 9.94 -16.66 19.75
CA CYS A 21 9.83 -15.31 20.28
C CYS A 21 9.14 -14.41 19.24
N GLY A 22 7.89 -14.70 18.91
CA GLY A 22 7.01 -13.80 18.17
C GLY A 22 6.62 -12.67 19.09
N THR A 23 7.15 -11.47 18.87
CA THR A 23 6.76 -10.30 19.65
C THR A 23 5.30 -9.97 19.37
N LYS A 24 4.49 -10.00 20.42
CA LYS A 24 3.06 -9.68 20.34
C LYS A 24 2.85 -8.27 19.73
N PRO A 25 1.83 -8.07 18.88
CA PRO A 25 1.47 -6.74 18.41
C PRO A 25 1.10 -5.84 19.59
N LYS A 26 1.33 -4.54 19.44
CA LYS A 26 0.79 -3.57 20.39
C LYS A 26 -0.72 -3.45 20.18
N GLN A 27 -1.44 -3.25 21.26
CA GLN A 27 -2.89 -3.17 21.29
C GLN A 27 -3.32 -1.80 21.81
N TYR A 28 -4.30 -1.19 21.15
CA TYR A 28 -4.87 0.10 21.50
C TYR A 28 -6.39 0.03 21.37
N SER A 29 -7.11 0.72 22.25
CA SER A 29 -8.57 0.84 22.12
C SER A 29 -8.92 1.88 21.06
N LEU A 30 -9.82 1.53 20.15
CA LEU A 30 -10.31 2.40 19.10
C LEU A 30 -11.81 2.58 19.25
N LYS A 31 -12.26 3.83 19.12
CA LYS A 31 -13.66 4.22 18.97
C LYS A 31 -13.77 5.12 17.77
N GLY A 32 -14.86 4.98 16.99
CA GLY A 32 -15.03 5.83 15.83
C GLY A 32 -16.31 5.54 15.06
N GLN A 33 -16.55 6.32 14.03
CA GLN A 33 -17.67 6.16 13.11
C GLN A 33 -17.21 5.50 11.83
N VAL A 34 -17.93 4.48 11.39
CA VAL A 34 -17.77 3.89 10.05
C VAL A 34 -18.20 4.92 9.01
N LEU A 35 -17.29 5.26 8.12
CA LEU A 35 -17.56 6.16 6.99
C LEU A 35 -17.93 5.38 5.74
N ASP A 36 -17.23 4.26 5.50
CA ASP A 36 -17.46 3.41 4.32
C ASP A 36 -16.81 2.02 4.51
N ILE A 37 -17.07 1.12 3.55
CA ILE A 37 -16.39 -0.16 3.42
C ILE A 37 -15.77 -0.20 2.02
N SER A 38 -14.45 -0.33 1.94
CA SER A 38 -13.73 -0.37 0.67
C SER A 38 -14.04 -1.64 -0.11
N THR A 39 -13.82 -1.59 -1.41
CA THR A 39 -13.94 -2.77 -2.29
C THR A 39 -12.89 -3.85 -1.98
N SER A 40 -11.79 -3.48 -1.31
CA SER A 40 -10.77 -4.40 -0.78
C SER A 40 -11.17 -5.06 0.55
N GLY A 41 -12.37 -4.72 1.11
CA GLY A 41 -12.86 -5.28 2.37
C GLY A 41 -12.23 -4.63 3.59
N GLU A 42 -11.89 -3.35 3.54
CA GLU A 42 -11.44 -2.57 4.68
C GLU A 42 -12.56 -1.66 5.18
N VAL A 43 -12.70 -1.52 6.49
CA VAL A 43 -13.63 -0.56 7.10
C VAL A 43 -12.93 0.79 7.23
N ILE A 44 -13.49 1.83 6.64
CA ILE A 44 -12.99 3.19 6.79
C ILE A 44 -13.66 3.79 8.03
N VAL A 45 -12.84 4.13 9.01
CA VAL A 45 -13.30 4.62 10.31
C VAL A 45 -12.74 5.99 10.58
N ARG A 46 -13.61 6.97 10.88
CA ARG A 46 -13.23 8.21 11.55
C ARG A 46 -13.13 7.90 13.04
N HIS A 47 -11.92 7.68 13.52
CA HIS A 47 -11.69 7.34 14.93
C HIS A 47 -11.36 8.58 15.76
N GLU A 48 -11.67 8.49 17.05
CA GLU A 48 -11.24 9.44 18.06
C GLU A 48 -9.73 9.36 18.27
N ASP A 49 -9.18 10.29 19.05
CA ASP A 49 -7.77 10.23 19.49
C ASP A 49 -7.45 8.87 20.11
N ILE A 50 -6.37 8.24 19.67
CA ILE A 50 -5.86 6.98 20.22
C ILE A 50 -4.63 7.31 21.08
N PRO A 51 -4.79 7.42 22.40
CA PRO A 51 -3.75 7.90 23.30
C PRO A 51 -2.45 7.08 23.16
N GLY A 52 -1.33 7.79 23.01
CA GLY A 52 -0.01 7.17 22.88
C GLY A 52 0.28 6.52 21.53
N PHE A 53 -0.62 6.71 20.55
CA PHE A 53 -0.42 6.17 19.20
C PHE A 53 -0.66 7.18 18.07
N MET A 54 -1.89 7.69 17.91
CA MET A 54 -2.21 8.64 16.85
C MET A 54 -3.37 9.57 17.21
N PRO A 55 -3.41 10.81 16.66
CA PRO A 55 -4.54 11.72 16.84
C PRO A 55 -5.80 11.21 16.12
N ALA A 56 -6.94 11.82 16.41
CA ALA A 56 -8.19 11.56 15.70
C ALA A 56 -8.03 11.80 14.20
N MET A 57 -8.45 10.83 13.37
CA MET A 57 -8.41 10.91 11.91
C MET A 57 -9.30 9.84 11.27
N SER A 58 -9.43 9.89 9.94
CA SER A 58 -10.14 8.86 9.19
C SER A 58 -9.16 7.93 8.48
N MET A 59 -9.29 6.63 8.68
CA MET A 59 -8.38 5.62 8.13
C MET A 59 -9.11 4.34 7.69
N PRO A 60 -8.60 3.63 6.67
CA PRO A 60 -9.01 2.27 6.38
C PRO A 60 -8.36 1.27 7.34
N TYR A 61 -9.13 0.30 7.76
CA TYR A 61 -8.69 -0.78 8.63
C TYR A 61 -9.13 -2.14 8.08
N LYS A 62 -8.20 -3.06 7.96
CA LYS A 62 -8.56 -4.49 7.85
C LYS A 62 -9.21 -4.96 9.14
N VAL A 63 -10.18 -5.84 9.01
CA VAL A 63 -10.78 -6.52 10.16
C VAL A 63 -10.29 -7.96 10.22
N ARG A 64 -10.00 -8.44 11.44
CA ARG A 64 -9.55 -9.82 11.64
C ARG A 64 -10.63 -10.84 11.30
N ASP A 65 -11.86 -10.51 11.60
CA ASP A 65 -13.05 -11.31 11.28
C ASP A 65 -13.82 -10.66 10.12
N PRO A 66 -13.76 -11.24 8.90
CA PRO A 66 -14.46 -10.69 7.75
C PRO A 66 -15.99 -10.67 7.87
N SER A 67 -16.58 -11.44 8.79
CA SER A 67 -18.03 -11.44 9.00
C SER A 67 -18.55 -10.07 9.45
N VAL A 68 -17.72 -9.31 10.15
CA VAL A 68 -17.99 -7.93 10.57
C VAL A 68 -18.41 -7.04 9.40
N LEU A 69 -17.82 -7.25 8.21
CA LEU A 69 -18.12 -6.45 7.00
C LEU A 69 -19.58 -6.59 6.52
N GLN A 70 -20.26 -7.67 6.93
CA GLN A 70 -21.67 -7.89 6.61
C GLN A 70 -22.61 -7.19 7.60
N GLU A 71 -22.12 -6.85 8.78
CA GLU A 71 -22.89 -6.27 9.88
C GLU A 71 -22.77 -4.75 9.95
N VAL A 72 -21.55 -4.23 9.77
CA VAL A 72 -21.29 -2.79 9.85
C VAL A 72 -21.75 -2.05 8.60
N GLN A 73 -22.20 -0.83 8.79
CA GLN A 73 -22.66 0.06 7.71
C GLN A 73 -22.12 1.48 7.91
N PRO A 74 -21.99 2.26 6.85
CA PRO A 74 -21.68 3.69 6.97
C PRO A 74 -22.62 4.39 7.94
N GLY A 75 -22.04 5.15 8.87
CA GLY A 75 -22.74 5.85 9.94
C GLY A 75 -22.76 5.13 11.28
N ASP A 76 -22.42 3.85 11.36
CA ASP A 76 -22.33 3.13 12.63
C ASP A 76 -21.20 3.70 13.51
N LEU A 77 -21.44 3.82 14.80
CA LEU A 77 -20.38 3.98 15.78
C LEU A 77 -19.90 2.61 16.22
N ILE A 78 -18.59 2.45 16.23
CA ILE A 78 -17.94 1.18 16.61
C ILE A 78 -16.93 1.38 17.72
N ALA A 79 -16.69 0.32 18.47
CA ALA A 79 -15.55 0.13 19.35
C ALA A 79 -14.79 -1.14 18.94
N ALA A 80 -13.47 -1.08 18.95
CA ALA A 80 -12.60 -2.17 18.53
C ALA A 80 -11.24 -2.10 19.23
N GLU A 81 -10.47 -3.19 19.12
CA GLU A 81 -9.05 -3.20 19.48
C GLU A 81 -8.22 -3.03 18.20
N LEU A 82 -7.41 -1.98 18.16
CA LEU A 82 -6.44 -1.75 17.11
C LEU A 82 -5.15 -2.48 17.44
N MET A 83 -4.81 -3.44 16.61
CA MET A 83 -3.58 -4.23 16.70
C MET A 83 -2.52 -3.65 15.78
N VAL A 84 -1.30 -3.43 16.29
CA VAL A 84 -0.18 -2.86 15.52
C VAL A 84 1.03 -3.76 15.64
N ALA A 85 1.43 -4.38 14.54
CA ALA A 85 2.60 -5.22 14.46
C ALA A 85 3.91 -4.40 14.38
N LYS A 86 5.04 -5.00 14.72
CA LYS A 86 6.36 -4.33 14.64
C LYS A 86 6.75 -3.86 13.23
N ASN A 87 6.28 -4.55 12.21
CA ASN A 87 6.51 -4.18 10.82
C ASN A 87 5.63 -2.99 10.37
N GLY A 88 4.79 -2.46 11.27
CA GLY A 88 3.87 -1.36 11.01
C GLY A 88 2.53 -1.77 10.39
N ASN A 89 2.26 -3.06 10.19
CA ASN A 89 0.94 -3.53 9.80
C ASN A 89 -0.04 -3.37 10.95
N TYR A 90 -1.29 -3.07 10.62
CA TYR A 90 -2.34 -2.84 11.63
C TYR A 90 -3.68 -3.40 11.14
N TRP A 91 -4.54 -3.79 12.10
CA TRP A 91 -5.88 -4.32 11.86
C TRP A 91 -6.75 -4.16 13.08
N LEU A 92 -8.07 -4.29 12.91
CA LEU A 92 -9.04 -4.30 14.00
C LEU A 92 -9.41 -5.72 14.42
N GLU A 93 -9.51 -5.92 15.73
CA GLU A 93 -10.08 -7.12 16.36
C GLU A 93 -11.24 -6.73 17.27
N GLY A 94 -12.18 -7.66 17.49
CA GLY A 94 -13.29 -7.46 18.41
C GLY A 94 -14.18 -6.26 18.08
N VAL A 95 -14.39 -5.96 16.81
CA VAL A 95 -15.26 -4.87 16.38
C VAL A 95 -16.69 -5.08 16.88
N ARG A 96 -17.25 -4.07 17.51
CA ARG A 96 -18.62 -4.05 18.02
C ARG A 96 -19.29 -2.75 17.62
N ILE A 97 -20.49 -2.84 17.10
CA ILE A 97 -21.36 -1.70 16.84
C ILE A 97 -21.88 -1.19 18.18
N THR A 98 -21.65 0.07 18.51
CA THR A 98 -22.10 0.72 19.75
C THR A 98 -23.33 1.59 19.54
N ASP A 99 -23.51 2.12 18.32
CA ASP A 99 -24.68 2.89 17.91
C ASP A 99 -24.88 2.81 16.40
N GLN A 100 -26.14 2.82 15.95
CA GLN A 100 -26.56 2.76 14.55
C GLN A 100 -27.29 4.03 14.08
N GLY A 101 -27.36 5.05 14.93
CA GLY A 101 -28.13 6.28 14.67
C GLY A 101 -27.64 7.09 13.47
N GLY A 102 -26.37 6.96 13.11
CA GLY A 102 -25.74 7.67 12.00
C GLY A 102 -26.01 7.11 10.59
N ARG A 103 -26.56 5.90 10.46
CA ARG A 103 -26.79 5.23 9.16
C ARG A 103 -27.58 6.05 8.14
N LYS A 104 -28.58 6.78 8.59
CA LYS A 104 -29.47 7.60 7.72
C LYS A 104 -28.82 8.86 7.15
N THR A 105 -27.76 9.34 7.76
CA THR A 105 -27.06 10.58 7.39
C THR A 105 -25.71 10.33 6.73
N ALA A 106 -25.22 9.11 6.77
CA ALA A 106 -23.95 8.73 6.17
C ALA A 106 -24.01 8.87 4.65
N LYS A 107 -23.02 9.54 4.08
CA LYS A 107 -22.78 9.58 2.63
C LYS A 107 -21.59 8.67 2.34
N PRO A 108 -21.69 7.78 1.33
CA PRO A 108 -20.53 7.00 0.89
C PRO A 108 -19.33 7.89 0.61
N ALA A 109 -18.19 7.51 1.13
CA ALA A 109 -16.97 8.30 1.03
C ALA A 109 -16.08 7.86 -0.14
N MET A 110 -16.37 6.68 -0.72
CA MET A 110 -15.53 6.01 -1.70
C MET A 110 -16.07 6.06 -3.12
N ALA A 111 -15.15 5.82 -4.05
CA ALA A 111 -15.44 5.64 -5.47
C ALA A 111 -16.40 4.46 -5.72
N THR A 112 -17.34 4.67 -6.60
CA THR A 112 -18.30 3.64 -7.02
C THR A 112 -17.75 2.69 -8.08
N HIS A 113 -16.58 3.00 -8.64
CA HIS A 113 -15.98 2.21 -9.73
C HIS A 113 -14.47 2.12 -9.57
N VAL A 114 -14.01 0.98 -9.11
CA VAL A 114 -12.58 0.65 -8.98
C VAL A 114 -12.16 -0.24 -10.13
N LEU A 115 -11.02 0.05 -10.73
CA LEU A 115 -10.43 -0.75 -11.79
C LEU A 115 -10.13 -2.16 -11.29
N LYS A 116 -10.49 -3.15 -12.12
CA LYS A 116 -10.18 -4.56 -11.87
C LYS A 116 -8.79 -4.91 -12.42
N ILE A 117 -8.24 -6.00 -11.95
CA ILE A 117 -7.04 -6.59 -12.56
C ILE A 117 -7.33 -6.84 -14.05
N GLY A 118 -6.43 -6.33 -14.92
CA GLY A 118 -6.56 -6.36 -16.37
C GLY A 118 -7.09 -5.07 -17.00
N ASP A 119 -7.81 -4.23 -16.24
CA ASP A 119 -8.30 -2.95 -16.76
C ASP A 119 -7.15 -1.98 -17.02
N LYS A 120 -7.34 -1.09 -17.99
CA LYS A 120 -6.36 -0.04 -18.30
C LYS A 120 -6.38 1.07 -17.25
N ALA A 121 -5.21 1.45 -16.78
CA ALA A 121 -5.06 2.63 -15.94
C ALA A 121 -5.44 3.91 -16.70
N PRO A 122 -6.00 4.93 -16.00
CA PRO A 122 -6.34 6.20 -16.62
C PRO A 122 -5.08 6.94 -17.06
N ASP A 123 -5.09 7.50 -18.26
CA ASP A 123 -3.94 8.21 -18.83
C ASP A 123 -4.07 9.72 -18.62
N LEU A 124 -4.02 10.15 -17.36
CA LEU A 124 -4.15 11.54 -16.94
C LEU A 124 -2.79 12.26 -16.86
N PRO A 125 -2.73 13.57 -17.08
CA PRO A 125 -1.48 14.33 -16.96
C PRO A 125 -1.04 14.42 -15.50
N LEU A 126 0.24 14.15 -15.28
CA LEU A 126 0.97 14.27 -14.03
C LEU A 126 2.13 15.26 -14.22
N ILE A 127 2.56 15.90 -13.16
CA ILE A 127 3.72 16.80 -13.14
C ILE A 127 4.74 16.22 -12.17
N ASN A 128 5.93 15.91 -12.64
CA ASN A 128 6.97 15.33 -11.78
C ASN A 128 7.74 16.38 -10.97
N GLN A 129 8.68 15.94 -10.15
CA GLN A 129 9.53 16.75 -9.29
C GLN A 129 10.40 17.78 -10.04
N ASP A 130 10.57 17.63 -11.34
CA ASP A 130 11.30 18.57 -12.20
C ASP A 130 10.37 19.56 -12.93
N GLY A 131 9.07 19.51 -12.63
CA GLY A 131 8.04 20.34 -13.28
C GLY A 131 7.68 19.87 -14.69
N LYS A 132 8.14 18.69 -15.10
CA LYS A 132 7.84 18.12 -16.41
C LYS A 132 6.50 17.39 -16.39
N THR A 133 5.64 17.70 -17.35
CA THR A 133 4.39 16.98 -17.55
C THR A 133 4.66 15.65 -18.24
N PHE A 134 4.00 14.59 -17.76
CA PHE A 134 4.05 13.23 -18.32
C PHE A 134 2.71 12.51 -18.06
N ARG A 135 2.56 11.31 -18.62
CA ARG A 135 1.39 10.42 -18.46
C ARG A 135 1.83 9.01 -18.09
N LEU A 136 0.91 8.20 -17.59
CA LEU A 136 1.20 6.78 -17.32
C LEU A 136 1.59 6.02 -18.60
N SER A 137 1.06 6.43 -19.75
CA SER A 137 1.42 5.86 -21.06
C SER A 137 2.88 6.10 -21.47
N ASP A 138 3.57 7.08 -20.89
CA ASP A 138 4.99 7.34 -21.18
C ASP A 138 5.90 6.24 -20.61
N PHE A 139 5.40 5.44 -19.66
CA PHE A 139 6.09 4.26 -19.12
C PHE A 139 5.79 2.97 -19.87
N LYS A 140 5.13 3.04 -21.03
CA LYS A 140 4.84 1.84 -21.84
C LYS A 140 6.12 1.04 -22.13
N GLY A 141 6.04 -0.27 -21.92
CA GLY A 141 7.19 -1.17 -22.01
C GLY A 141 7.91 -1.41 -20.69
N LYS A 142 7.54 -0.67 -19.62
CA LYS A 142 8.04 -0.87 -18.27
C LYS A 142 6.92 -1.31 -17.33
N ALA A 143 7.20 -2.23 -16.42
CA ALA A 143 6.33 -2.48 -15.28
C ALA A 143 6.42 -1.29 -14.32
N LEU A 144 5.28 -0.75 -13.88
CA LEU A 144 5.21 0.47 -13.09
C LEU A 144 4.62 0.17 -11.70
N LEU A 145 5.39 0.44 -10.65
CA LEU A 145 4.92 0.34 -9.27
C LEU A 145 4.57 1.73 -8.76
N ILE A 146 3.30 1.93 -8.41
CA ILE A 146 2.74 3.22 -8.01
C ILE A 146 2.39 3.18 -6.53
N THR A 147 2.70 4.24 -5.79
CA THR A 147 2.19 4.49 -4.44
C THR A 147 1.73 5.94 -4.29
N PHE A 148 0.97 6.19 -3.23
CA PHE A 148 0.37 7.49 -2.96
C PHE A 148 0.79 7.97 -1.57
N VAL A 149 1.22 9.23 -1.48
CA VAL A 149 1.71 9.85 -0.24
C VAL A 149 1.32 11.32 -0.18
N TYR A 150 1.57 11.97 0.95
CA TYR A 150 1.74 13.42 1.03
C TYR A 150 2.92 13.77 1.92
N THR A 151 3.70 14.80 1.54
CA THR A 151 5.02 15.05 2.14
C THR A 151 4.95 15.50 3.60
N ARG A 152 3.78 16.04 4.03
CA ARG A 152 3.52 16.50 5.39
C ARG A 152 2.93 15.44 6.30
N CYS A 153 2.89 14.16 5.89
CA CYS A 153 2.36 13.08 6.71
C CYS A 153 3.10 13.01 8.07
N PRO A 154 2.40 13.21 9.19
CA PRO A 154 3.04 13.23 10.50
C PRO A 154 3.33 11.84 11.06
N MET A 155 2.86 10.78 10.37
CA MET A 155 2.93 9.41 10.85
C MET A 155 4.13 8.66 10.25
N PRO A 156 5.19 8.36 11.03
CA PRO A 156 6.39 7.69 10.52
C PRO A 156 6.12 6.29 9.94
N THR A 157 5.04 5.64 10.38
CA THR A 157 4.64 4.30 9.96
C THR A 157 3.81 4.25 8.69
N PHE A 158 3.44 5.41 8.10
CA PHE A 158 2.65 5.53 6.86
C PHE A 158 3.50 6.02 5.69
N CYS A 159 3.29 7.25 5.19
CA CYS A 159 4.00 7.76 4.01
C CYS A 159 5.53 7.65 4.11
N PRO A 160 6.19 7.98 5.25
CA PRO A 160 7.63 7.78 5.37
C PRO A 160 8.05 6.31 5.25
N ARG A 161 7.26 5.38 5.82
CA ARG A 161 7.50 3.93 5.67
C ARG A 161 7.37 3.50 4.20
N LEU A 162 6.31 3.91 3.49
CA LEU A 162 6.10 3.62 2.08
C LEU A 162 7.32 4.08 1.25
N SER A 163 7.71 5.35 1.39
CA SER A 163 8.85 5.91 0.67
C SER A 163 10.17 5.19 1.01
N SER A 164 10.38 4.82 2.29
CA SER A 164 11.58 4.06 2.70
C SER A 164 11.62 2.65 2.10
N GLN A 165 10.47 1.99 1.89
CA GLN A 165 10.44 0.69 1.23
C GLN A 165 10.67 0.82 -0.28
N PHE A 166 10.11 1.85 -0.92
CA PHE A 166 10.38 2.16 -2.32
C PHE A 166 11.86 2.49 -2.56
N ALA A 167 12.52 3.20 -1.62
CA ALA A 167 13.96 3.44 -1.67
C ALA A 167 14.77 2.14 -1.68
N LYS A 168 14.41 1.16 -0.84
CA LYS A 168 15.06 -0.16 -0.85
C LYS A 168 14.86 -0.90 -2.17
N ILE A 169 13.64 -0.89 -2.70
CA ILE A 169 13.35 -1.49 -4.01
C ILE A 169 14.20 -0.83 -5.10
N HIS A 170 14.25 0.51 -5.11
CA HIS A 170 15.06 1.28 -6.04
C HIS A 170 16.55 0.88 -5.95
N GLU A 171 17.13 0.85 -4.74
CA GLU A 171 18.52 0.44 -4.50
C GLU A 171 18.81 -0.99 -4.98
N HIS A 172 17.89 -1.93 -4.73
CA HIS A 172 18.06 -3.32 -5.17
C HIS A 172 17.97 -3.45 -6.70
N LEU A 173 17.03 -2.74 -7.33
CA LEU A 173 16.88 -2.74 -8.79
C LEU A 173 18.10 -2.13 -9.48
N ALA A 174 18.71 -1.08 -8.91
CA ALA A 174 19.93 -0.45 -9.45
C ALA A 174 21.11 -1.44 -9.58
N LYS A 175 21.11 -2.53 -8.77
CA LYS A 175 22.12 -3.60 -8.86
C LYS A 175 21.86 -4.61 -9.99
N THR A 176 20.72 -4.51 -10.69
CA THR A 176 20.30 -5.42 -11.76
C THR A 176 19.83 -4.62 -12.98
N PRO A 177 20.74 -4.20 -13.87
CA PRO A 177 20.44 -3.27 -14.98
C PRO A 177 19.30 -3.72 -15.89
N ASP A 178 19.17 -5.03 -16.15
CA ASP A 178 18.11 -5.57 -17.00
C ASP A 178 16.72 -5.37 -16.42
N ASP A 179 16.56 -5.56 -15.11
CA ASP A 179 15.30 -5.32 -14.42
C ASP A 179 15.06 -3.81 -14.23
N TYR A 180 16.11 -3.05 -13.89
CA TYR A 180 16.05 -1.60 -13.73
C TYR A 180 15.51 -0.90 -14.98
N ASN A 181 15.99 -1.27 -16.15
CA ASN A 181 15.57 -0.66 -17.42
C ASN A 181 14.13 -1.00 -17.80
N LYS A 182 13.58 -2.11 -17.29
CA LYS A 182 12.22 -2.60 -17.59
C LYS A 182 11.20 -2.28 -16.49
N THR A 183 11.61 -1.56 -15.47
CA THR A 183 10.77 -1.16 -14.34
C THR A 183 10.79 0.34 -14.14
N HIS A 184 9.81 0.86 -13.41
CA HIS A 184 9.80 2.24 -12.94
C HIS A 184 9.01 2.36 -11.64
N LEU A 185 9.40 3.29 -10.78
CA LEU A 185 8.70 3.60 -9.54
C LEU A 185 8.04 4.97 -9.67
N LEU A 186 6.82 5.10 -9.15
CA LEU A 186 6.08 6.34 -9.19
C LEU A 186 5.40 6.60 -7.84
N THR A 187 5.68 7.73 -7.24
CA THR A 187 5.02 8.22 -6.04
C THR A 187 4.16 9.42 -6.40
N ILE A 188 2.85 9.35 -6.16
CA ILE A 188 1.88 10.42 -6.47
C ILE A 188 1.43 11.08 -5.17
N SER A 189 1.44 12.41 -5.12
CA SER A 189 0.98 13.15 -3.96
C SER A 189 -0.53 13.33 -3.92
N PHE A 190 -1.12 13.16 -2.73
CA PHE A 190 -2.51 13.51 -2.43
C PHE A 190 -2.73 15.00 -2.09
N ASP A 191 -1.66 15.77 -1.90
CA ASP A 191 -1.72 17.17 -1.45
C ASP A 191 -1.22 18.15 -2.52
N PRO A 192 -1.90 18.25 -3.66
CA PRO A 192 -1.44 19.05 -4.79
C PRO A 192 -1.33 20.54 -4.48
N LYS A 193 -1.99 21.01 -3.41
CA LYS A 193 -1.91 22.42 -2.99
C LYS A 193 -0.57 22.73 -2.32
N TYR A 194 0.00 21.78 -1.60
CA TYR A 194 1.26 21.93 -0.87
C TYR A 194 2.44 21.28 -1.59
N ASP A 195 2.26 20.07 -2.11
CA ASP A 195 3.30 19.25 -2.71
C ASP A 195 3.58 19.70 -4.15
N THR A 196 4.17 20.89 -4.27
CA THR A 196 4.67 21.42 -5.54
C THR A 196 5.84 20.57 -6.07
N PRO A 197 6.20 20.64 -7.35
CA PRO A 197 7.39 19.97 -7.90
C PRO A 197 8.64 20.16 -7.06
N ALA A 198 8.91 21.38 -6.59
CA ALA A 198 10.07 21.69 -5.76
C ALA A 198 10.01 21.01 -4.37
N VAL A 199 8.82 20.88 -3.78
CA VAL A 199 8.62 20.15 -2.51
C VAL A 199 8.84 18.68 -2.74
N LEU A 200 8.26 18.10 -3.78
CA LEU A 200 8.41 16.69 -4.15
C LEU A 200 9.86 16.34 -4.47
N ARG A 201 10.59 17.22 -5.18
CA ARG A 201 12.02 17.03 -5.43
C ARG A 201 12.82 16.94 -4.13
N ARG A 202 12.59 17.84 -3.20
CA ARG A 202 13.27 17.83 -1.90
C ARG A 202 12.92 16.59 -1.08
N TYR A 203 11.64 16.19 -1.09
CA TYR A 203 11.18 14.96 -0.44
C TYR A 203 11.85 13.73 -1.03
N GLY A 204 11.86 13.59 -2.36
CA GLY A 204 12.48 12.46 -3.06
C GLY A 204 13.99 12.37 -2.83
N LEU A 205 14.71 13.49 -2.83
CA LEU A 205 16.15 13.51 -2.52
C LEU A 205 16.47 12.93 -1.14
N GLY A 206 15.58 13.09 -0.15
CA GLY A 206 15.75 12.49 1.17
C GLY A 206 15.70 10.94 1.16
N TYR A 207 15.14 10.33 0.13
CA TYR A 207 15.07 8.87 -0.05
C TYR A 207 16.05 8.34 -1.10
N LEU A 208 16.64 9.21 -1.89
CA LEU A 208 17.64 8.91 -2.90
C LEU A 208 19.07 9.30 -2.43
N ASP A 209 19.30 9.39 -1.11
CA ASP A 209 20.59 9.78 -0.52
C ASP A 209 21.20 11.05 -1.15
N ASN A 210 20.34 12.01 -1.49
CA ASN A 210 20.64 13.23 -2.24
C ASN A 210 21.20 13.00 -3.66
N ASP A 211 21.08 11.80 -4.22
CA ASP A 211 21.43 11.49 -5.60
C ASP A 211 20.26 11.73 -6.55
N ALA A 212 20.31 12.85 -7.27
CA ALA A 212 19.27 13.21 -8.24
C ALA A 212 19.20 12.27 -9.46
N THR A 213 20.18 11.39 -9.67
CA THR A 213 20.16 10.44 -10.80
C THR A 213 19.08 9.38 -10.63
N GLY A 214 18.70 9.08 -9.38
CA GLY A 214 17.61 8.17 -9.04
C GLY A 214 16.26 8.60 -9.60
N PHE A 215 16.02 9.89 -9.88
CA PHE A 215 14.80 10.36 -10.53
C PHE A 215 14.61 9.84 -11.97
N SER A 216 15.65 9.32 -12.59
CA SER A 216 15.52 8.63 -13.90
C SER A 216 14.74 7.33 -13.81
N HIS A 217 14.56 6.77 -12.61
CA HIS A 217 13.88 5.51 -12.37
C HIS A 217 12.74 5.62 -11.35
N TRP A 218 12.70 6.67 -10.54
CA TRP A 218 11.67 6.90 -9.54
C TRP A 218 11.19 8.35 -9.57
N ASP A 219 10.01 8.60 -10.14
CA ASP A 219 9.39 9.92 -10.17
C ASP A 219 8.50 10.15 -8.94
N PHE A 220 8.50 11.41 -8.49
CA PHE A 220 7.58 11.95 -7.50
C PHE A 220 6.68 12.96 -8.18
N ALA A 221 5.40 12.68 -8.24
CA ALA A 221 4.46 13.45 -9.07
C ALA A 221 3.32 14.06 -8.28
N THR A 222 2.75 15.08 -8.86
CA THR A 222 1.49 15.71 -8.45
C THR A 222 0.61 15.94 -9.69
N THR A 223 -0.63 16.35 -9.47
CA THR A 223 -1.55 16.76 -10.53
C THR A 223 -2.55 17.77 -9.98
N ASN A 224 -3.50 18.25 -10.79
CA ASN A 224 -4.56 19.08 -10.26
C ASN A 224 -5.61 18.28 -9.46
N PRO A 225 -6.42 18.92 -8.60
CA PRO A 225 -7.37 18.23 -7.74
C PRO A 225 -8.41 17.38 -8.48
N THR A 226 -8.82 17.77 -9.68
CA THR A 226 -9.82 17.04 -10.48
C THR A 226 -9.25 15.73 -11.00
N GLU A 227 -8.04 15.77 -11.54
CA GLU A 227 -7.36 14.58 -12.05
C GLU A 227 -6.88 13.67 -10.92
N LEU A 228 -6.45 14.25 -9.78
CA LEU A 228 -6.15 13.47 -8.59
C LEU A 228 -7.38 12.68 -8.11
N ARG A 229 -8.56 13.33 -8.08
CA ARG A 229 -9.80 12.63 -7.73
C ARG A 229 -10.09 11.48 -8.70
N ALA A 230 -9.95 11.71 -10.01
CA ALA A 230 -10.17 10.68 -11.01
C ALA A 230 -9.20 9.51 -10.88
N LEU A 231 -7.92 9.76 -10.55
CA LEU A 231 -6.94 8.71 -10.25
C LEU A 231 -7.30 7.93 -8.98
N ALA A 232 -7.65 8.65 -7.91
CA ALA A 232 -8.05 8.05 -6.65
C ALA A 232 -9.27 7.14 -6.84
N ASP A 233 -10.30 7.64 -7.52
CA ASP A 233 -11.51 6.89 -7.81
C ASP A 233 -11.22 5.64 -8.65
N ALA A 234 -10.37 5.76 -9.68
CA ALA A 234 -10.00 4.65 -10.54
C ALA A 234 -9.23 3.54 -9.80
N PHE A 235 -8.34 3.91 -8.89
CA PHE A 235 -7.56 2.93 -8.12
C PHE A 235 -8.20 2.54 -6.79
N GLY A 236 -9.38 3.08 -6.46
CA GLY A 236 -10.08 2.76 -5.21
C GLY A 236 -9.46 3.37 -3.96
N LEU A 237 -8.72 4.48 -4.14
CA LEU A 237 -8.06 5.16 -3.05
C LEU A 237 -9.06 6.01 -2.26
N ALA A 238 -9.20 5.68 -0.99
CA ALA A 238 -9.89 6.58 -0.07
C ALA A 238 -8.95 7.71 0.34
N TYR A 239 -9.34 8.96 0.12
CA TYR A 239 -8.66 10.09 0.76
C TYR A 239 -9.66 11.19 1.12
N PHE A 240 -9.45 11.81 2.28
CA PHE A 240 -10.31 12.83 2.86
C PHE A 240 -9.43 13.95 3.43
N GLU A 241 -9.75 15.19 3.10
CA GLU A 241 -9.20 16.34 3.82
C GLU A 241 -10.03 16.53 5.10
N GLU A 242 -9.38 16.42 6.27
CA GLU A 242 -9.98 16.63 7.58
C GLU A 242 -9.00 17.35 8.50
N ASP A 243 -9.40 18.46 9.11
CA ASP A 243 -8.60 19.21 10.10
C ASP A 243 -7.14 19.48 9.69
N ASN A 244 -6.94 19.90 8.43
CA ASN A 244 -5.61 20.19 7.88
C ASN A 244 -4.69 18.96 7.71
N GLN A 245 -5.25 17.74 7.80
CA GLN A 245 -4.59 16.48 7.51
C GLN A 245 -5.29 15.77 6.35
N ILE A 246 -4.59 14.86 5.70
CA ILE A 246 -5.17 13.99 4.67
C ILE A 246 -5.17 12.57 5.19
N SER A 247 -6.37 12.07 5.45
CA SER A 247 -6.59 10.64 5.74
C SER A 247 -6.72 9.90 4.43
N HIS A 248 -5.94 8.83 4.26
CA HIS A 248 -5.94 8.05 3.02
C HIS A 248 -5.62 6.58 3.27
N SER A 249 -6.05 5.72 2.34
CA SER A 249 -5.58 4.34 2.28
C SER A 249 -4.11 4.26 1.88
N MET A 250 -3.39 3.21 2.36
CA MET A 250 -2.00 2.95 1.97
C MET A 250 -1.96 1.97 0.79
N ASP A 251 -2.41 2.42 -0.38
CA ASP A 251 -2.51 1.56 -1.54
C ASP A 251 -1.28 1.63 -2.43
N ILE A 252 -0.89 0.46 -2.92
CA ILE A 252 0.15 0.29 -3.92
C ILE A 252 -0.47 -0.42 -5.10
N VAL A 253 -0.19 0.08 -6.29
CA VAL A 253 -0.70 -0.45 -7.56
C VAL A 253 0.47 -0.86 -8.43
N LEU A 254 0.41 -2.07 -8.97
CA LEU A 254 1.34 -2.53 -10.00
C LEU A 254 0.63 -2.51 -11.35
N LEU A 255 1.23 -1.83 -12.33
CA LEU A 255 0.80 -1.88 -13.71
C LEU A 255 1.74 -2.77 -14.54
N THR A 256 1.14 -3.47 -15.51
CA THR A 256 1.88 -4.21 -16.54
C THR A 256 2.60 -3.24 -17.48
N PRO A 257 3.58 -3.69 -18.27
CA PRO A 257 4.22 -2.87 -19.31
C PRO A 257 3.25 -2.31 -20.36
N GLU A 258 2.06 -2.89 -20.50
CA GLU A 258 1.00 -2.38 -21.38
C GLU A 258 0.11 -1.33 -20.69
N GLY A 259 0.34 -1.05 -19.38
CA GLY A 259 -0.41 -0.07 -18.61
C GLY A 259 -1.75 -0.59 -18.08
N SER A 260 -1.91 -1.91 -17.89
CA SER A 260 -3.07 -2.50 -17.21
C SER A 260 -2.76 -2.80 -15.77
N VAL A 261 -3.77 -2.76 -14.91
CA VAL A 261 -3.64 -3.14 -13.49
C VAL A 261 -3.27 -4.61 -13.38
N ALA A 262 -2.14 -4.91 -12.74
CA ALA A 262 -1.67 -6.27 -12.47
C ALA A 262 -1.98 -6.72 -11.04
N LYS A 263 -1.82 -5.83 -10.06
CA LYS A 263 -2.03 -6.16 -8.65
C LYS A 263 -2.22 -4.91 -7.80
N TYR A 264 -2.92 -5.09 -6.67
CA TYR A 264 -3.08 -4.12 -5.60
C TYR A 264 -2.53 -4.68 -4.28
N TRP A 265 -2.01 -3.79 -3.44
CA TRP A 265 -1.71 -4.06 -2.03
C TRP A 265 -2.21 -2.89 -1.18
N SER A 266 -2.74 -3.18 -0.02
CA SER A 266 -3.14 -2.18 0.97
C SER A 266 -2.21 -2.19 2.20
N THR A 267 -2.45 -3.03 3.19
CA THR A 267 -1.73 -2.97 4.47
C THR A 267 -0.68 -4.08 4.68
N ASP A 268 -0.90 -5.27 4.10
CA ASP A 268 -0.05 -6.45 4.31
C ASP A 268 0.87 -6.69 3.11
N TRP A 269 2.05 -6.10 3.14
CA TRP A 269 3.07 -6.29 2.12
C TRP A 269 4.47 -6.09 2.71
N THR A 270 5.47 -6.65 2.03
CA THR A 270 6.89 -6.44 2.27
C THR A 270 7.55 -5.84 1.03
N ALA A 271 8.69 -5.16 1.20
CA ALA A 271 9.44 -4.65 0.04
C ALA A 271 9.82 -5.78 -0.92
N GLY A 272 10.18 -6.97 -0.39
CA GLY A 272 10.50 -8.14 -1.21
C GLY A 272 9.35 -8.59 -2.10
N GLU A 273 8.13 -8.70 -1.54
CA GLU A 273 6.95 -9.06 -2.34
C GLU A 273 6.63 -8.05 -3.44
N LEU A 274 6.78 -6.75 -3.15
CA LEU A 274 6.57 -5.70 -4.15
C LEU A 274 7.62 -5.79 -5.26
N GLU A 275 8.87 -5.95 -4.89
CA GLU A 275 10.01 -6.08 -5.81
C GLU A 275 9.88 -7.32 -6.69
N ASP A 276 9.58 -8.49 -6.09
CA ASP A 276 9.41 -9.75 -6.83
C ASP A 276 8.27 -9.65 -7.84
N ALA A 277 7.12 -9.07 -7.45
CA ALA A 277 6.00 -8.87 -8.35
C ALA A 277 6.35 -7.90 -9.49
N LEU A 278 7.07 -6.80 -9.19
CA LEU A 278 7.51 -5.83 -10.18
C LEU A 278 8.46 -6.48 -11.21
N ARG A 279 9.46 -7.24 -10.74
CA ARG A 279 10.38 -7.99 -11.60
C ARG A 279 9.67 -9.03 -12.45
N GLN A 280 8.70 -9.75 -11.88
CA GLN A 280 7.90 -10.73 -12.61
C GLN A 280 7.13 -10.08 -13.76
N GLN A 281 6.48 -8.94 -13.54
CA GLN A 281 5.77 -8.22 -14.60
C GLN A 281 6.72 -7.71 -15.69
N ALA A 282 7.88 -7.19 -15.31
CA ALA A 282 8.88 -6.71 -16.25
C ALA A 282 9.44 -7.82 -17.17
N ARG A 283 9.50 -9.06 -16.68
CA ARG A 283 10.00 -10.23 -17.42
C ARG A 283 8.93 -10.90 -18.28
N SER A 284 7.66 -10.90 -17.85
CA SER A 284 6.55 -11.52 -18.59
C SER A 284 6.29 -10.86 -19.94
N ALA A 285 6.45 -9.55 -20.05
CA ALA A 285 6.33 -8.83 -21.32
C ALA A 285 7.41 -9.21 -22.35
N ALA A 286 8.58 -9.63 -21.91
CA ALA A 286 9.68 -10.06 -22.78
C ALA A 286 9.44 -11.45 -23.41
N SER A 287 8.49 -12.23 -22.87
CA SER A 287 8.19 -13.59 -23.33
C SER A 287 7.00 -13.69 -24.27
N THR A 288 6.29 -12.59 -24.56
CA THR A 288 5.19 -12.59 -25.55
C THR A 288 5.76 -12.30 -26.94
N PRO A 289 5.83 -13.28 -27.87
CA PRO A 289 6.31 -13.03 -29.23
C PRO A 289 5.39 -12.02 -29.90
N SER A 290 5.95 -10.98 -30.51
CA SER A 290 5.24 -10.05 -31.37
C SER A 290 4.51 -10.83 -32.48
N ALA A 291 3.20 -10.96 -32.35
CA ALA A 291 2.33 -11.50 -33.38
C ALA A 291 2.12 -10.43 -34.50
N ALA A 292 3.22 -10.02 -35.16
CA ALA A 292 3.13 -9.12 -36.30
C ALA A 292 4.33 -9.32 -37.23
N ALA A 293 4.37 -10.49 -37.92
CA ALA A 293 5.04 -10.61 -39.23
C ALA A 293 4.61 -11.93 -39.86
N GLY A 294 3.46 -11.93 -40.47
CA GLY A 294 2.92 -13.07 -41.17
C GLY A 294 1.85 -12.61 -42.14
N GLY A 295 2.31 -12.12 -43.26
CA GLY A 295 2.08 -12.74 -44.52
C GLY A 295 1.21 -11.91 -45.44
N MET A 296 1.82 -11.06 -46.20
CA MET A 296 1.25 -10.76 -47.52
C MET A 296 2.21 -11.31 -48.56
N LYS A 297 1.91 -12.49 -49.06
CA LYS A 297 2.37 -12.98 -50.36
C LYS A 297 1.19 -13.56 -51.10
N ARG A 298 0.91 -12.91 -52.20
CA ARG A 298 0.21 -13.19 -53.47
C ARG A 298 -1.21 -12.72 -53.56
#